data_de190ed62a8bd4e0f6a80e6ed866de1a
#
_entry.id   de190ed62a8bd4e0f6a80e6ed866de1a
#
_cell.length_a   1.000
_cell.length_b   1.000
_cell.length_c   1.000
_cell.angle_alpha   90.00
_cell.angle_beta   90.00
_cell.angle_gamma   90.00
#
_symmetry.space_group_name_H-M   'P 1'
#
loop_
_entity.id
_entity.type
_entity.pdbx_description
1 polymer ?
#
loop_
_entity_poly.entity_id
_entity_poly.type
_entity_poly.pdbx_seq_one_letter_code
_entity_poly.pdbx_strand_id
1 'polypeptide(L)'
;MKNPDSDIDKNAVQLRVATQPDVENLVTLLNRCYRSDEGWTNEAALIGGIRTTTEEMTALIDNPDVYLFVFENPHDSDDLLGCISVDFSPINHKPAAYIGTFAVHPAVQGRGIGDTMLSAVETFAIRHAHGKNLTHLPLTHLPLTHLSMSILSHRPELLSYYQRRGYLPTGERMAFPRDGNNGDPKRDDVFLEFLQKPIQANEASIHTTRTI
;
A
#
# COMPACT_ATOMS: atom_id res chain seq x y z
N MET A 1 -33.41 -0.28 0.20
CA MET A 1 -32.59 -1.33 -0.40
C MET A 1 -31.37 -1.52 0.52
N LYS A 2 -31.04 -2.75 0.93
CA LYS A 2 -29.80 -3.00 1.65
C LYS A 2 -28.66 -2.79 0.66
N ASN A 3 -27.59 -2.08 1.09
CA ASN A 3 -26.35 -1.99 0.31
C ASN A 3 -25.84 -3.43 0.09
N PRO A 4 -25.62 -3.90 -1.15
CA PRO A 4 -25.14 -5.24 -1.43
C PRO A 4 -23.82 -5.59 -0.70
N ASP A 5 -23.01 -4.58 -0.38
CA ASP A 5 -21.73 -4.76 0.31
C ASP A 5 -21.85 -4.72 1.84
N SER A 6 -23.07 -4.73 2.41
CA SER A 6 -23.29 -4.57 3.86
C SER A 6 -22.75 -5.72 4.71
N ASP A 7 -22.55 -6.88 4.12
CA ASP A 7 -22.02 -8.12 4.75
C ASP A 7 -20.52 -8.33 4.55
N ILE A 8 -19.85 -7.49 3.74
CA ILE A 8 -18.41 -7.57 3.52
C ILE A 8 -17.67 -6.98 4.71
N ASP A 9 -16.87 -7.79 5.37
CA ASP A 9 -16.04 -7.42 6.51
C ASP A 9 -14.58 -7.92 6.34
N LYS A 10 -13.77 -7.76 7.39
CA LYS A 10 -12.38 -8.19 7.39
C LYS A 10 -12.17 -9.69 7.12
N ASN A 11 -13.18 -10.54 7.36
CA ASN A 11 -13.08 -11.98 7.16
C ASN A 11 -13.25 -12.37 5.69
N ALA A 12 -13.84 -11.49 4.88
CA ALA A 12 -13.99 -11.67 3.44
C ALA A 12 -12.70 -11.34 2.66
N VAL A 13 -11.70 -10.71 3.30
CA VAL A 13 -10.49 -10.25 2.62
C VAL A 13 -9.65 -11.42 2.11
N GLN A 14 -9.62 -11.57 0.80
CA GLN A 14 -8.70 -12.45 0.07
C GLN A 14 -7.96 -11.61 -0.95
N LEU A 15 -6.63 -11.54 -0.81
CA LEU A 15 -5.78 -10.77 -1.70
C LEU A 15 -5.21 -11.66 -2.79
N ARG A 16 -5.26 -11.19 -4.04
CA ARG A 16 -4.49 -11.73 -5.14
C ARG A 16 -3.58 -10.66 -5.73
N VAL A 17 -2.56 -11.08 -6.45
CA VAL A 17 -1.71 -10.15 -7.21
C VAL A 17 -2.53 -9.59 -8.37
N ALA A 18 -2.41 -8.28 -8.57
CA ALA A 18 -3.01 -7.59 -9.71
C ALA A 18 -2.36 -8.02 -11.04
N THR A 19 -3.15 -7.95 -12.09
CA THR A 19 -2.75 -8.26 -13.47
C THR A 19 -3.20 -7.15 -14.40
N GLN A 20 -2.73 -7.14 -15.66
CA GLN A 20 -3.10 -6.10 -16.62
C GLN A 20 -4.61 -5.88 -16.80
N PRO A 21 -5.49 -6.91 -16.78
CA PRO A 21 -6.93 -6.72 -16.77
C PRO A 21 -7.48 -5.88 -15.62
N ASP A 22 -6.77 -5.74 -14.50
CA ASP A 22 -7.22 -4.97 -13.34
C ASP A 22 -6.98 -3.45 -13.47
N VAL A 23 -6.22 -3.02 -14.48
CA VAL A 23 -5.73 -1.64 -14.59
C VAL A 23 -6.86 -0.62 -14.52
N GLU A 24 -7.92 -0.77 -15.32
CA GLU A 24 -9.02 0.20 -15.38
C GLU A 24 -9.79 0.28 -14.05
N ASN A 25 -10.00 -0.86 -13.40
CA ASN A 25 -10.67 -0.93 -12.10
C ASN A 25 -9.80 -0.34 -10.98
N LEU A 26 -8.47 -0.52 -11.05
CA LEU A 26 -7.51 0.11 -10.14
C LEU A 26 -7.46 1.63 -10.30
N VAL A 27 -7.43 2.13 -11.52
CA VAL A 27 -7.48 3.57 -11.83
C VAL A 27 -8.76 4.18 -11.25
N THR A 28 -9.90 3.52 -11.48
CA THR A 28 -11.21 3.94 -10.96
C THR A 28 -11.22 3.97 -9.44
N LEU A 29 -10.80 2.88 -8.79
CA LEU A 29 -10.75 2.76 -7.34
C LEU A 29 -9.85 3.84 -6.71
N LEU A 30 -8.64 4.02 -7.22
CA LEU A 30 -7.66 4.96 -6.67
C LEU A 30 -8.12 6.41 -6.83
N ASN A 31 -8.60 6.79 -8.01
CA ASN A 31 -9.13 8.14 -8.22
C ASN A 31 -10.35 8.40 -7.34
N ARG A 32 -11.23 7.42 -7.14
CA ARG A 32 -12.37 7.53 -6.23
C ARG A 32 -11.91 7.69 -4.77
N CYS A 33 -11.02 6.84 -4.28
CA CYS A 33 -10.59 6.86 -2.89
C CYS A 33 -9.82 8.13 -2.50
N TYR A 34 -9.05 8.71 -3.43
CA TYR A 34 -8.14 9.81 -3.11
C TYR A 34 -8.61 11.18 -3.61
N ARG A 35 -9.44 11.24 -4.66
CA ARG A 35 -9.81 12.50 -5.32
C ARG A 35 -11.29 12.82 -5.30
N SER A 36 -12.16 11.90 -4.83
CA SER A 36 -13.56 12.22 -4.56
C SER A 36 -13.75 12.75 -3.14
N ASP A 37 -14.95 13.19 -2.83
CA ASP A 37 -15.36 13.62 -1.47
C ASP A 37 -15.76 12.43 -0.58
N GLU A 38 -15.59 11.18 -1.08
CA GLU A 38 -16.00 9.98 -0.39
C GLU A 38 -14.89 9.40 0.48
N GLY A 39 -15.29 8.80 1.60
CA GLY A 39 -14.38 8.09 2.48
C GLY A 39 -13.42 8.98 3.28
N TRP A 40 -12.80 8.40 4.29
CA TRP A 40 -11.92 9.16 5.19
C TRP A 40 -10.47 9.26 4.68
N THR A 41 -10.10 8.50 3.64
CA THR A 41 -8.76 8.54 3.06
C THR A 41 -8.62 9.56 1.93
N ASN A 42 -9.70 10.27 1.56
CA ASN A 42 -9.65 11.25 0.47
C ASN A 42 -8.64 12.38 0.76
N GLU A 43 -8.04 12.87 -0.29
CA GLU A 43 -7.02 13.93 -0.28
C GLU A 43 -7.46 15.16 -1.06
N ALA A 44 -8.70 15.19 -1.53
CA ALA A 44 -9.22 16.23 -2.41
C ALA A 44 -9.07 17.66 -1.86
N ALA A 45 -9.06 17.83 -0.54
CA ALA A 45 -8.81 19.13 0.09
C ALA A 45 -7.36 19.61 -0.05
N LEU A 46 -6.40 18.69 -0.19
CA LEU A 46 -4.95 18.98 -0.23
C LEU A 46 -4.38 18.89 -1.63
N ILE A 47 -4.85 17.92 -2.43
CA ILE A 47 -4.32 17.61 -3.76
C ILE A 47 -5.45 17.71 -4.78
N GLY A 48 -5.20 18.44 -5.86
CA GLY A 48 -6.08 18.52 -7.03
C GLY A 48 -5.66 17.53 -8.13
N GLY A 49 -6.47 17.45 -9.21
CA GLY A 49 -6.17 16.58 -10.35
C GLY A 49 -6.52 15.12 -10.11
N ILE A 50 -5.89 14.25 -10.88
CA ILE A 50 -6.07 12.79 -10.79
C ILE A 50 -5.03 12.17 -9.87
N ARG A 51 -5.32 10.97 -9.34
CA ARG A 51 -4.38 10.22 -8.48
C ARG A 51 -3.45 9.33 -9.30
N THR A 52 -3.96 8.75 -10.37
CA THR A 52 -3.21 7.87 -11.25
C THR A 52 -3.87 7.74 -12.61
N THR A 53 -3.10 7.25 -13.58
CA THR A 53 -3.52 6.98 -14.96
C THR A 53 -3.40 5.50 -15.28
N THR A 54 -3.95 5.11 -16.44
CA THR A 54 -3.83 3.76 -17.00
C THR A 54 -2.37 3.40 -17.28
N GLU A 55 -1.59 4.36 -17.80
CA GLU A 55 -0.17 4.18 -18.12
C GLU A 55 0.65 3.93 -16.84
N GLU A 56 0.39 4.70 -15.77
CA GLU A 56 1.08 4.54 -14.48
C GLU A 56 0.76 3.19 -13.82
N MET A 57 -0.52 2.79 -13.84
CA MET A 57 -0.92 1.49 -13.29
C MET A 57 -0.35 0.32 -14.08
N THR A 58 -0.34 0.42 -15.40
CA THR A 58 0.31 -0.56 -16.29
C THR A 58 1.79 -0.70 -15.94
N ALA A 59 2.51 0.43 -15.85
CA ALA A 59 3.93 0.42 -15.50
C ALA A 59 4.19 -0.14 -14.09
N LEU A 60 3.31 0.15 -13.13
CA LEU A 60 3.43 -0.36 -11.77
C LEU A 60 3.26 -1.88 -11.72
N ILE A 61 2.30 -2.44 -12.47
CA ILE A 61 2.05 -3.90 -12.54
C ILE A 61 3.20 -4.61 -13.27
N ASP A 62 3.78 -3.99 -14.29
CA ASP A 62 4.89 -4.55 -15.07
C ASP A 62 6.25 -4.46 -14.35
N ASN A 63 6.33 -3.71 -13.26
CA ASN A 63 7.57 -3.58 -12.50
C ASN A 63 7.86 -4.87 -11.70
N PRO A 64 8.95 -5.60 -11.98
CA PRO A 64 9.26 -6.87 -11.32
C PRO A 64 9.59 -6.77 -9.83
N ASP A 65 9.90 -5.57 -9.35
CA ASP A 65 10.19 -5.31 -7.93
C ASP A 65 8.93 -4.94 -7.14
N VAL A 66 7.78 -4.77 -7.82
CA VAL A 66 6.51 -4.38 -7.21
C VAL A 66 5.52 -5.53 -7.20
N TYR A 67 4.89 -5.73 -6.06
CA TYR A 67 3.72 -6.60 -5.92
C TYR A 67 2.53 -5.72 -5.56
N LEU A 68 1.60 -5.55 -6.48
CA LEU A 68 0.34 -4.88 -6.26
C LEU A 68 -0.73 -5.95 -6.00
N PHE A 69 -1.38 -5.87 -4.85
CA PHE A 69 -2.46 -6.76 -4.45
C PHE A 69 -3.80 -6.08 -4.58
N VAL A 70 -4.80 -6.84 -4.97
CA VAL A 70 -6.20 -6.40 -5.05
C VAL A 70 -7.08 -7.25 -4.15
N PHE A 71 -8.13 -6.61 -3.63
CA PHE A 71 -9.27 -7.23 -2.97
C PHE A 71 -10.49 -7.03 -3.85
N GLU A 72 -10.98 -8.12 -4.46
CA GLU A 72 -12.16 -8.13 -5.31
C GLU A 72 -13.44 -8.08 -4.48
N ASN A 73 -14.48 -7.50 -5.06
CA ASN A 73 -15.81 -7.59 -4.50
C ASN A 73 -16.32 -9.05 -4.64
N PRO A 74 -16.62 -9.76 -3.53
CA PRO A 74 -17.09 -11.14 -3.62
C PRO A 74 -18.47 -11.28 -4.31
N HIS A 75 -19.19 -10.17 -4.52
CA HIS A 75 -20.47 -10.13 -5.20
C HIS A 75 -20.40 -9.66 -6.66
N ASP A 76 -19.26 -9.06 -7.04
CA ASP A 76 -19.02 -8.52 -8.37
C ASP A 76 -17.54 -8.55 -8.70
N SER A 77 -17.10 -9.53 -9.50
CA SER A 77 -15.69 -9.70 -9.87
C SER A 77 -15.11 -8.55 -10.68
N ASP A 78 -15.95 -7.72 -11.27
CA ASP A 78 -15.50 -6.55 -12.03
C ASP A 78 -15.31 -5.31 -11.15
N ASP A 79 -15.59 -5.41 -9.84
CA ASP A 79 -15.42 -4.33 -8.88
C ASP A 79 -14.30 -4.65 -7.88
N LEU A 80 -13.45 -3.65 -7.59
CA LEU A 80 -12.36 -3.75 -6.61
C LEU A 80 -12.72 -2.99 -5.33
N LEU A 81 -12.63 -3.68 -4.20
CA LEU A 81 -12.87 -3.12 -2.88
C LEU A 81 -11.62 -2.65 -2.16
N GLY A 82 -10.46 -2.93 -2.71
CA GLY A 82 -9.20 -2.43 -2.18
C GLY A 82 -7.99 -2.82 -3.00
N CYS A 83 -6.92 -2.08 -2.80
CA CYS A 83 -5.59 -2.42 -3.31
C CYS A 83 -4.51 -1.97 -2.34
N ILE A 84 -3.35 -2.62 -2.41
CA ILE A 84 -2.16 -2.28 -1.63
C ILE A 84 -0.92 -2.83 -2.34
N SER A 85 0.15 -2.05 -2.42
CA SER A 85 1.40 -2.49 -3.03
C SER A 85 2.51 -2.63 -2.01
N VAL A 86 3.50 -3.46 -2.35
CA VAL A 86 4.82 -3.43 -1.75
C VAL A 86 5.87 -3.39 -2.86
N ASP A 87 6.79 -2.45 -2.75
CA ASP A 87 7.90 -2.22 -3.66
C ASP A 87 9.21 -2.62 -2.95
N PHE A 88 9.96 -3.53 -3.57
CA PHE A 88 11.24 -4.03 -3.09
C PHE A 88 12.44 -3.36 -3.77
N SER A 89 12.23 -2.31 -4.53
CA SER A 89 13.32 -1.53 -5.12
C SER A 89 14.27 -1.03 -4.02
N PRO A 90 15.59 -1.23 -4.18
CA PRO A 90 16.55 -0.81 -3.18
C PRO A 90 16.53 0.72 -2.98
N ILE A 91 16.50 1.16 -1.72
CA ILE A 91 16.63 2.58 -1.36
C ILE A 91 18.06 2.82 -0.90
N ASN A 92 18.79 3.72 -1.58
CA ASN A 92 20.20 4.01 -1.29
C ASN A 92 21.07 2.74 -1.21
N HIS A 93 20.86 1.80 -2.14
CA HIS A 93 21.53 0.50 -2.21
C HIS A 93 21.27 -0.42 -1.01
N LYS A 94 20.26 -0.16 -0.20
CA LYS A 94 19.84 -1.02 0.91
C LYS A 94 18.53 -1.72 0.58
N PRO A 95 18.35 -2.98 1.04
CA PRO A 95 17.07 -3.66 0.93
C PRO A 95 15.96 -2.82 1.56
N ALA A 96 14.88 -2.63 0.84
CA ALA A 96 13.72 -1.90 1.29
C ALA A 96 12.45 -2.69 0.98
N ALA A 97 11.40 -2.46 1.74
CA ALA A 97 10.04 -2.84 1.41
C ALA A 97 9.16 -1.62 1.68
N TYR A 98 8.77 -0.96 0.61
CA TYR A 98 7.95 0.23 0.68
C TYR A 98 6.50 -0.12 0.40
N ILE A 99 5.62 0.09 1.38
CA ILE A 99 4.19 -0.14 1.24
C ILE A 99 3.54 1.14 0.70
N GLY A 100 2.83 1.01 -0.40
CA GLY A 100 2.20 2.13 -1.10
C GLY A 100 0.87 1.75 -1.73
N THR A 101 0.33 2.65 -2.54
CA THR A 101 -0.89 2.43 -3.35
C THR A 101 -2.01 1.76 -2.52
N PHE A 102 -2.18 2.21 -1.27
CA PHE A 102 -3.07 1.57 -0.31
C PHE A 102 -4.43 2.25 -0.28
N ALA A 103 -5.43 1.61 -0.84
CA ALA A 103 -6.81 2.09 -0.88
C ALA A 103 -7.80 1.03 -0.42
N VAL A 104 -8.87 1.47 0.25
CA VAL A 104 -10.05 0.66 0.57
C VAL A 104 -11.26 1.45 0.08
N HIS A 105 -12.12 0.80 -0.70
CA HIS A 105 -13.32 1.40 -1.27
C HIS A 105 -14.19 2.03 -0.17
N PRO A 106 -14.68 3.27 -0.34
CA PRO A 106 -15.44 4.00 0.69
C PRO A 106 -16.61 3.21 1.28
N ALA A 107 -17.33 2.45 0.46
CA ALA A 107 -18.50 1.68 0.90
C ALA A 107 -18.18 0.60 1.96
N VAL A 108 -16.93 0.16 2.07
CA VAL A 108 -16.51 -0.92 2.98
C VAL A 108 -15.48 -0.47 4.02
N GLN A 109 -15.16 0.83 4.09
CA GLN A 109 -14.30 1.40 5.14
C GLN A 109 -14.93 1.23 6.53
N GLY A 110 -14.08 1.29 7.59
CA GLY A 110 -14.53 1.17 8.98
C GLY A 110 -14.82 -0.26 9.45
N ARG A 111 -14.62 -1.29 8.62
CA ARG A 111 -14.92 -2.70 8.91
C ARG A 111 -13.68 -3.57 9.15
N GLY A 112 -12.53 -2.95 9.37
CA GLY A 112 -11.26 -3.66 9.63
C GLY A 112 -10.57 -4.22 8.36
N ILE A 113 -11.14 -4.00 7.18
CA ILE A 113 -10.60 -4.49 5.89
C ILE A 113 -9.18 -3.96 5.67
N GLY A 114 -8.96 -2.66 5.84
CA GLY A 114 -7.63 -2.06 5.68
C GLY A 114 -6.59 -2.66 6.63
N ASP A 115 -6.95 -3.01 7.87
CA ASP A 115 -6.07 -3.66 8.82
C ASP A 115 -5.66 -5.06 8.35
N THR A 116 -6.62 -5.81 7.84
CA THR A 116 -6.36 -7.17 7.34
C THR A 116 -5.48 -7.12 6.09
N MET A 117 -5.75 -6.21 5.15
CA MET A 117 -4.92 -6.02 3.95
C MET A 117 -3.49 -5.63 4.31
N LEU A 118 -3.31 -4.65 5.20
CA LEU A 118 -1.99 -4.20 5.65
C LEU A 118 -1.21 -5.34 6.30
N SER A 119 -1.82 -6.06 7.25
CA SER A 119 -1.18 -7.21 7.92
C SER A 119 -0.79 -8.32 6.95
N ALA A 120 -1.63 -8.61 5.96
CA ALA A 120 -1.34 -9.62 4.94
C ALA A 120 -0.11 -9.24 4.10
N VAL A 121 -0.04 -7.97 3.66
CA VAL A 121 1.08 -7.48 2.84
C VAL A 121 2.36 -7.33 3.67
N GLU A 122 2.29 -6.92 4.92
CA GLU A 122 3.43 -6.94 5.85
C GLU A 122 4.01 -8.35 5.99
N THR A 123 3.13 -9.34 6.22
CA THR A 123 3.52 -10.75 6.31
C THR A 123 4.15 -11.24 5.01
N PHE A 124 3.57 -10.90 3.87
CA PHE A 124 4.12 -11.21 2.55
C PHE A 124 5.52 -10.59 2.40
N ALA A 125 5.67 -9.30 2.68
CA ALA A 125 6.93 -8.58 2.52
C ALA A 125 8.07 -9.21 3.34
N ILE A 126 7.80 -9.57 4.60
CA ILE A 126 8.76 -10.22 5.48
C ILE A 126 9.15 -11.59 4.92
N ARG A 127 8.19 -12.42 4.54
CA ARG A 127 8.44 -13.76 3.97
C ARG A 127 9.20 -13.70 2.65
N HIS A 128 8.81 -12.78 1.77
CA HIS A 128 9.43 -12.61 0.45
C HIS A 128 10.90 -12.20 0.58
N ALA A 129 11.20 -11.26 1.48
CA ALA A 129 12.56 -10.83 1.74
C ALA A 129 13.46 -11.96 2.29
N HIS A 130 12.89 -12.89 3.06
CA HIS A 130 13.64 -14.04 3.59
C HIS A 130 13.76 -15.20 2.59
N GLY A 131 12.75 -15.38 1.71
CA GLY A 131 12.71 -16.48 0.73
C GLY A 131 13.56 -16.25 -0.52
N LYS A 132 13.75 -15.01 -0.93
CA LYS A 132 14.72 -14.66 -1.96
C LYS A 132 16.10 -14.61 -1.29
N ASN A 133 16.86 -15.73 -1.35
CA ASN A 133 18.31 -15.63 -1.43
C ASN A 133 18.58 -14.74 -2.65
N LEU A 134 18.85 -13.46 -2.42
CA LEU A 134 19.17 -12.47 -3.44
C LEU A 134 20.54 -12.78 -4.05
N THR A 135 20.67 -13.98 -4.63
CA THR A 135 21.90 -14.55 -5.18
C THR A 135 22.40 -13.84 -6.45
N HIS A 136 21.66 -12.87 -6.96
CA HIS A 136 22.00 -12.15 -8.18
C HIS A 136 22.49 -10.71 -7.98
N LEU A 137 22.53 -10.20 -6.75
CA LEU A 137 23.12 -8.90 -6.46
C LEU A 137 24.29 -9.05 -5.48
N PRO A 138 25.54 -8.71 -5.87
CA PRO A 138 26.73 -8.97 -5.06
C PRO A 138 26.83 -8.18 -3.74
N LEU A 139 25.87 -7.30 -3.43
CA LEU A 139 25.96 -6.35 -2.32
C LEU A 139 24.82 -6.44 -1.28
N THR A 140 23.89 -7.41 -1.38
CA THR A 140 22.69 -7.38 -0.57
C THR A 140 22.51 -8.61 0.34
N HIS A 141 23.52 -8.95 1.12
CA HIS A 141 23.36 -9.84 2.28
C HIS A 141 22.76 -9.11 3.51
N LEU A 142 22.35 -7.85 3.36
CA LEU A 142 21.72 -7.11 4.45
C LEU A 142 20.25 -7.54 4.56
N PRO A 143 19.81 -7.96 5.75
CA PRO A 143 18.42 -8.31 5.96
C PRO A 143 17.52 -7.07 5.83
N LEU A 144 16.28 -7.29 5.39
CA LEU A 144 15.24 -6.27 5.49
C LEU A 144 14.98 -6.00 6.98
N THR A 145 15.17 -4.76 7.40
CA THR A 145 15.05 -4.38 8.82
C THR A 145 13.78 -3.60 9.15
N HIS A 146 13.19 -2.99 8.15
CA HIS A 146 12.01 -2.14 8.32
C HIS A 146 11.06 -2.26 7.12
N LEU A 147 9.77 -2.12 7.39
CA LEU A 147 8.78 -1.77 6.40
C LEU A 147 8.65 -0.25 6.39
N SER A 148 8.53 0.36 5.22
CA SER A 148 8.48 1.81 5.04
C SER A 148 7.21 2.21 4.32
N MET A 149 6.73 3.43 4.55
CA MET A 149 5.65 4.07 3.80
C MET A 149 5.76 5.58 3.91
N SER A 150 4.94 6.30 3.14
CA SER A 150 4.74 7.74 3.35
C SER A 150 3.27 8.08 3.47
N ILE A 151 3.00 9.18 4.17
CA ILE A 151 1.68 9.80 4.26
C ILE A 151 1.78 11.27 3.89
N LEU A 152 0.66 11.86 3.47
CA LEU A 152 0.59 13.31 3.32
C LEU A 152 0.65 13.98 4.70
N SER A 153 1.42 15.06 4.80
CA SER A 153 1.31 16.00 5.91
C SER A 153 -0.13 16.53 6.03
N HIS A 154 -0.47 17.11 7.16
CA HIS A 154 -1.84 17.58 7.46
C HIS A 154 -2.90 16.47 7.56
N ARG A 155 -2.47 15.20 7.74
CA ARG A 155 -3.34 14.03 7.95
C ARG A 155 -3.03 13.35 9.29
N PRO A 156 -3.26 14.03 10.43
CA PRO A 156 -2.93 13.48 11.77
C PRO A 156 -3.71 12.20 12.09
N GLU A 157 -4.89 12.01 11.48
CA GLU A 157 -5.69 10.81 11.62
C GLU A 157 -5.02 9.59 10.94
N LEU A 158 -4.37 9.78 9.78
CA LEU A 158 -3.59 8.74 9.12
C LEU A 158 -2.33 8.41 9.93
N LEU A 159 -1.62 9.43 10.41
CA LEU A 159 -0.48 9.24 11.30
C LEU A 159 -0.88 8.39 12.52
N SER A 160 -1.96 8.76 13.20
CA SER A 160 -2.47 8.03 14.36
C SER A 160 -2.88 6.59 14.01
N TYR A 161 -3.46 6.38 12.83
CA TYR A 161 -3.82 5.05 12.33
C TYR A 161 -2.59 4.15 12.19
N TYR A 162 -1.52 4.63 11.54
CA TYR A 162 -0.31 3.86 11.31
C TYR A 162 0.53 3.70 12.58
N GLN A 163 0.57 4.70 13.47
CA GLN A 163 1.26 4.59 14.76
C GLN A 163 0.69 3.45 15.61
N ARG A 164 -0.64 3.27 15.66
CA ARG A 164 -1.26 2.13 16.35
C ARG A 164 -0.87 0.77 15.75
N ARG A 165 -0.30 0.74 14.56
CA ARG A 165 0.20 -0.46 13.85
C ARG A 165 1.72 -0.61 13.88
N GLY A 166 2.38 0.23 14.67
CA GLY A 166 3.82 0.16 14.91
C GLY A 166 4.67 0.95 13.93
N TYR A 167 4.08 1.75 13.05
CA TYR A 167 4.83 2.67 12.19
C TYR A 167 5.15 3.95 12.96
N LEU A 168 6.40 4.37 12.92
CA LEU A 168 6.88 5.58 13.58
C LEU A 168 7.44 6.55 12.54
N PRO A 169 7.23 7.87 12.72
CA PRO A 169 7.83 8.87 11.88
C PRO A 169 9.35 8.79 11.92
N THR A 170 10.00 8.84 10.76
CA THR A 170 11.46 8.89 10.66
C THR A 170 12.03 10.29 10.87
N GLY A 171 11.17 11.30 10.78
CA GLY A 171 11.56 12.72 10.72
C GLY A 171 11.92 13.19 9.30
N GLU A 172 12.04 12.30 8.34
CA GLU A 172 12.27 12.64 6.94
C GLU A 172 10.99 13.15 6.30
N ARG A 173 11.14 14.18 5.46
CA ARG A 173 10.06 14.80 4.68
C ARG A 173 10.54 15.08 3.26
N MET A 174 9.65 14.94 2.31
CA MET A 174 9.86 15.30 0.93
C MET A 174 8.72 16.21 0.47
N ALA A 175 9.04 17.30 -0.25
CA ALA A 175 8.01 18.09 -0.89
C ALA A 175 7.14 17.20 -1.79
N PHE A 176 5.83 17.45 -1.80
CA PHE A 176 4.95 16.68 -2.69
C PHE A 176 5.39 16.91 -4.15
N PRO A 177 5.55 15.85 -4.95
CA PRO A 177 5.98 15.98 -6.34
C PRO A 177 5.03 16.87 -7.14
N ARG A 178 5.60 17.73 -7.98
CA ARG A 178 4.86 18.60 -8.93
C ARG A 178 5.16 18.21 -10.36
N ASP A 179 5.18 16.92 -10.60
CA ASP A 179 5.46 16.33 -11.92
C ASP A 179 4.19 16.04 -12.74
N GLY A 180 3.02 16.37 -12.19
CA GLY A 180 1.72 16.16 -12.83
C GLY A 180 1.17 14.74 -12.73
N ASN A 181 1.96 13.79 -12.20
CA ASN A 181 1.58 12.37 -12.22
C ASN A 181 0.67 11.97 -11.05
N ASN A 182 0.78 12.64 -9.90
CA ASN A 182 -0.01 12.30 -8.71
C ASN A 182 -0.98 13.41 -8.30
N GLY A 183 -1.30 14.31 -9.24
CA GLY A 183 -2.06 15.52 -9.01
C GLY A 183 -1.18 16.67 -8.49
N ASP A 184 -1.81 17.82 -8.28
CA ASP A 184 -1.14 19.06 -7.90
C ASP A 184 -1.49 19.45 -6.46
N PRO A 185 -0.51 19.74 -5.60
CA PRO A 185 -0.77 20.21 -4.26
C PRO A 185 -1.41 21.62 -4.32
N LYS A 186 -2.52 21.78 -3.61
CA LYS A 186 -3.27 23.05 -3.48
C LYS A 186 -2.61 24.05 -2.52
N ARG A 187 -1.56 23.62 -1.83
CA ARG A 187 -0.79 24.40 -0.84
C ARG A 187 0.70 24.08 -0.99
N ASP A 188 1.55 25.03 -0.67
CA ASP A 188 3.00 24.85 -0.78
C ASP A 188 3.61 24.10 0.41
N ASP A 189 2.86 23.98 1.53
CA ASP A 189 3.28 23.29 2.75
C ASP A 189 2.81 21.81 2.81
N VAL A 190 2.47 21.22 1.67
CA VAL A 190 2.16 19.78 1.58
C VAL A 190 3.43 18.99 1.34
N PHE A 191 3.69 18.04 2.22
CA PHE A 191 4.86 17.16 2.20
C PHE A 191 4.44 15.70 2.29
N LEU A 192 5.29 14.81 1.83
CA LEU A 192 5.27 13.39 2.20
C LEU A 192 6.10 13.22 3.46
N GLU A 193 5.50 12.62 4.50
CA GLU A 193 6.16 12.28 5.75
C GLU A 193 6.42 10.77 5.76
N PHE A 194 7.69 10.38 5.99
CA PHE A 194 8.07 8.97 5.95
C PHE A 194 7.91 8.31 7.30
N LEU A 195 7.32 7.11 7.28
CA LEU A 195 7.09 6.26 8.44
C LEU A 195 7.83 4.94 8.25
N GLN A 196 8.30 4.35 9.35
CA GLN A 196 8.93 3.03 9.37
C GLN A 196 8.39 2.18 10.50
N LYS A 197 8.27 0.87 10.24
CA LYS A 197 7.95 -0.17 11.22
C LYS A 197 9.11 -1.15 11.26
N PRO A 198 9.79 -1.34 12.42
CA PRO A 198 10.87 -2.30 12.55
C PRO A 198 10.31 -3.73 12.41
N ILE A 199 11.06 -4.59 11.72
CA ILE A 199 10.77 -6.02 11.64
C ILE A 199 11.42 -6.69 12.85
N GLN A 200 10.62 -7.39 13.67
CA GLN A 200 11.14 -8.10 14.84
C GLN A 200 11.87 -9.36 14.41
N ALA A 201 13.05 -9.61 14.98
CA ALA A 201 13.91 -10.76 14.64
C ALA A 201 13.20 -12.13 14.83
N ASN A 202 12.19 -12.20 15.70
CA ASN A 202 11.42 -13.44 15.95
C ASN A 202 10.44 -13.80 14.82
N GLU A 203 10.02 -12.86 14.01
CA GLU A 203 9.15 -13.13 12.85
C GLU A 203 9.92 -13.81 11.71
N ALA A 204 11.26 -13.69 11.72
CA ALA A 204 12.16 -14.31 10.75
C ALA A 204 12.36 -15.83 10.98
N SER A 205 12.09 -16.34 12.19
CA SER A 205 12.49 -17.71 12.63
C SER A 205 11.40 -18.78 12.60
N ILE A 206 10.14 -18.46 12.24
CA ILE A 206 9.00 -19.38 12.48
C ILE A 206 8.90 -20.54 11.45
N HIS A 207 9.77 -20.64 10.44
CA HIS A 207 9.57 -21.65 9.38
C HIS A 207 10.78 -22.54 9.04
N THR A 208 11.72 -22.79 9.99
CA THR A 208 12.79 -23.78 9.73
C THR A 208 12.56 -25.13 10.43
N THR A 209 11.45 -25.36 11.11
CA THR A 209 11.24 -26.63 11.82
C THR A 209 9.88 -27.25 11.50
N ARG A 210 9.77 -27.88 10.33
CA ARG A 210 8.88 -29.02 10.10
C ARG A 210 9.23 -29.68 8.74
N THR A 211 10.27 -30.48 8.76
CA THR A 211 10.39 -31.65 7.87
C THR A 211 11.14 -32.72 8.66
N ILE A 212 10.41 -33.61 9.26
CA ILE A 212 10.74 -35.01 9.51
C ILE A 212 9.45 -35.78 9.26
#